data_f7bf596bba6181c0d904037f2076e963
#
_entry.id   f7bf596bba6181c0d904037f2076e963
#
_cell.length_a   1.000
_cell.length_b   1.000
_cell.length_c   1.000
_cell.angle_alpha   90.00
_cell.angle_beta   90.00
_cell.angle_gamma   90.00
#
_symmetry.space_group_name_H-M   'P 1'
#
loop_
_entity.id
_entity.type
_entity.pdbx_description
1 polymer ?
#
loop_
_entity_poly.entity_id
_entity_poly.type
_entity_poly.pdbx_seq_one_letter_code
_entity_poly.pdbx_strand_id
1 'polypeptide(L)'
;MLFGAGSKELGFRKETIEEEDVGFMQLAGLYPLTRGYTAYYFISFILCTTLMEGMIVGSYLEGEVDTSLETAHVLLISLNMFTQICTHRYYYDIVNKLLRAIDDNFFSYGDTMDEDTKQVIRKLAKEKTARKKMFGKVFKIQVSSAAIAITFQRPILYVLNGRGVKDVDGENWLIYQSPFGILVPFSNYWVPYLFGMVLVVNQVITTSITAMATATSFVRFSEELLHQLEIVKLGLGNFMFRARHLHSLRYNQSKESGEQDKHLDKCIITCLSKSVEHHAIIIKLFGDFKNMMYIPLFTVIFDGSVLICMSAVQLITSKNPIVRMSMPPFIVAELYYTYLYCSYAEKLTNMVLRTAYSLLNFLATRK
;
A
#
# COMPACT_ATOMS: atom_id res chain seq x y z
N MET A 1 10.22 16.39 20.71
CA MET A 1 11.19 15.49 21.39
C MET A 1 10.59 14.14 21.82
N LEU A 2 9.54 13.62 21.19
CA LEU A 2 8.89 12.33 21.55
C LEU A 2 9.13 11.20 20.51
N PHE A 3 9.91 11.45 19.47
CA PHE A 3 10.11 10.51 18.36
C PHE A 3 11.50 9.84 18.32
N GLY A 4 12.36 10.11 19.30
CA GLY A 4 13.76 9.68 19.25
C GLY A 4 14.14 8.43 20.05
N ALA A 5 13.28 7.91 20.92
CA ALA A 5 13.67 6.88 21.87
C ALA A 5 13.45 5.42 21.41
N GLY A 6 12.57 5.20 20.41
CA GLY A 6 12.23 3.84 19.97
C GLY A 6 13.15 3.22 18.91
N SER A 7 13.97 4.03 18.24
CA SER A 7 14.78 3.54 17.12
C SER A 7 16.11 2.89 17.52
N LYS A 8 16.55 3.09 18.77
CA LYS A 8 17.83 2.54 19.25
C LYS A 8 17.76 1.09 19.71
N GLU A 9 16.58 0.60 20.12
CA GLU A 9 16.46 -0.78 20.63
C GLU A 9 16.32 -1.85 19.53
N LEU A 10 16.03 -1.47 18.29
CA LEU A 10 15.78 -2.41 17.17
C LEU A 10 16.94 -2.57 16.19
N GLY A 11 18.07 -1.92 16.40
CA GLY A 11 19.29 -2.12 15.60
C GLY A 11 19.15 -1.78 14.11
N PHE A 12 18.21 -0.92 13.72
CA PHE A 12 18.04 -0.53 12.33
C PHE A 12 19.16 0.35 11.85
N ARG A 13 19.90 -0.11 10.84
CA ARG A 13 20.77 0.75 10.04
C ARG A 13 19.91 1.78 9.31
N LYS A 14 20.08 3.04 9.68
CA LYS A 14 19.36 4.22 9.19
C LYS A 14 19.52 4.52 7.69
N GLU A 15 20.33 3.75 6.96
CA GLU A 15 20.84 4.13 5.64
C GLU A 15 20.16 3.42 4.45
N THR A 16 19.36 2.37 4.68
CA THR A 16 18.79 1.56 3.58
C THR A 16 17.29 1.74 3.38
N ILE A 17 16.61 2.33 4.33
CA ILE A 17 15.18 2.61 4.20
C ILE A 17 15.04 4.02 3.64
N GLU A 18 14.60 4.18 2.39
CA GLU A 18 14.23 5.48 1.86
C GLU A 18 13.27 6.14 2.85
N GLU A 19 13.69 7.25 3.45
CA GLU A 19 13.02 7.91 4.59
C GLU A 19 11.55 8.25 4.29
N GLU A 20 11.18 8.43 3.02
CA GLU A 20 9.81 8.75 2.61
C GLU A 20 8.83 7.58 2.76
N ASP A 21 9.22 6.34 2.46
CA ASP A 21 8.30 5.19 2.47
C ASP A 21 7.94 4.78 3.90
N VAL A 22 8.89 4.91 4.83
CA VAL A 22 8.66 4.64 6.25
C VAL A 22 7.99 5.81 6.94
N GLY A 23 8.19 7.03 6.44
CA GLY A 23 7.58 8.23 6.98
C GLY A 23 6.05 8.13 7.07
N PHE A 24 5.38 7.63 6.04
CA PHE A 24 3.93 7.43 6.08
C PHE A 24 3.51 6.33 7.04
N MET A 25 4.25 5.23 7.13
CA MET A 25 3.97 4.18 8.11
C MET A 25 4.18 4.69 9.55
N GLN A 26 5.16 5.56 9.78
CA GLN A 26 5.39 6.21 11.07
C GLN A 26 4.26 7.19 11.40
N LEU A 27 3.85 8.03 10.44
CA LEU A 27 2.74 8.96 10.59
C LEU A 27 1.41 8.25 10.85
N ALA A 28 1.20 7.10 10.21
CA ALA A 28 0.03 6.25 10.45
C ALA A 28 0.14 5.42 11.75
N GLY A 29 1.25 5.51 12.48
CA GLY A 29 1.49 4.71 13.68
C GLY A 29 1.56 3.21 13.43
N LEU A 30 1.82 2.81 12.19
CA LEU A 30 1.92 1.41 11.78
C LEU A 30 3.34 0.86 12.01
N TYR A 31 4.35 1.73 12.03
CA TYR A 31 5.73 1.33 12.24
C TYR A 31 6.61 2.52 12.71
N PRO A 32 7.33 2.42 13.86
CA PRO A 32 7.07 1.48 14.93
C PRO A 32 5.69 1.67 15.53
N LEU A 33 5.14 0.61 16.14
CA LEU A 33 3.79 0.63 16.68
C LEU A 33 3.66 1.61 17.84
N THR A 34 2.93 2.72 17.66
CA THR A 34 2.71 3.72 18.69
C THR A 34 1.31 3.60 19.29
N ARG A 35 1.23 3.32 20.59
CA ARG A 35 -0.05 3.13 21.30
C ARG A 35 -0.93 4.39 21.28
N GLY A 36 -0.32 5.57 21.46
CA GLY A 36 -1.05 6.84 21.51
C GLY A 36 -1.74 7.19 20.21
N TYR A 37 -1.05 7.03 19.08
CA TYR A 37 -1.65 7.27 17.78
C TYR A 37 -2.79 6.30 17.48
N THR A 38 -2.66 5.05 17.90
CA THR A 38 -3.72 4.06 17.76
C THR A 38 -4.98 4.45 18.47
N ALA A 39 -4.87 4.80 19.75
CA ALA A 39 -6.02 5.20 20.55
C ALA A 39 -6.71 6.41 19.92
N TYR A 40 -5.92 7.41 19.49
CA TYR A 40 -6.44 8.58 18.79
C TYR A 40 -7.18 8.20 17.52
N TYR A 41 -6.57 7.35 16.67
CA TYR A 41 -7.18 6.91 15.42
C TYR A 41 -8.49 6.17 15.65
N PHE A 42 -8.52 5.24 16.62
CA PHE A 42 -9.73 4.48 16.95
C PHE A 42 -10.85 5.37 17.50
N ILE A 43 -10.53 6.29 18.40
CA ILE A 43 -11.52 7.22 18.96
C ILE A 43 -12.05 8.14 17.86
N SER A 44 -11.17 8.72 17.05
CA SER A 44 -11.55 9.57 15.92
C SER A 44 -12.42 8.80 14.91
N PHE A 45 -12.03 7.57 14.58
CA PHE A 45 -12.80 6.72 13.67
C PHE A 45 -14.20 6.42 14.21
N ILE A 46 -14.33 5.96 15.45
CA ILE A 46 -15.63 5.64 16.06
C ILE A 46 -16.52 6.89 16.10
N LEU A 47 -15.97 8.02 16.53
CA LEU A 47 -16.72 9.28 16.59
C LEU A 47 -17.22 9.69 15.19
N CYS A 48 -16.33 9.71 14.19
CA CYS A 48 -16.70 10.12 12.83
C CYS A 48 -17.69 9.14 12.19
N THR A 49 -17.51 7.83 12.34
CA THR A 49 -18.43 6.85 11.77
C THR A 49 -19.84 6.96 12.37
N THR A 50 -19.94 7.12 13.69
CA THR A 50 -21.25 7.30 14.37
C THR A 50 -21.96 8.57 13.86
N LEU A 51 -21.22 9.68 13.69
CA LEU A 51 -21.79 10.92 13.17
C LEU A 51 -22.18 10.78 11.68
N MET A 52 -21.44 10.04 10.87
CA MET A 52 -21.77 9.74 9.47
C MET A 52 -23.02 8.85 9.37
N GLU A 53 -23.13 7.81 10.18
CA GLU A 53 -24.31 6.97 10.22
C GLU A 53 -25.58 7.78 10.57
N GLY A 54 -25.50 8.65 11.57
CA GLY A 54 -26.58 9.57 11.92
C GLY A 54 -26.98 10.48 10.76
N MET A 55 -26.02 10.97 9.99
CA MET A 55 -26.29 11.81 8.82
C MET A 55 -26.92 11.01 7.67
N ILE A 56 -26.46 9.79 7.41
CA ILE A 56 -27.06 8.93 6.38
C ILE A 56 -28.54 8.71 6.68
N VAL A 57 -28.87 8.36 7.93
CA VAL A 57 -30.24 8.13 8.34
C VAL A 57 -31.06 9.42 8.28
N GLY A 58 -30.55 10.53 8.83
CA GLY A 58 -31.24 11.83 8.82
C GLY A 58 -31.53 12.31 7.41
N SER A 59 -30.53 12.36 6.54
CA SER A 59 -30.70 12.81 5.14
C SER A 59 -31.64 11.90 4.34
N TYR A 60 -31.59 10.60 4.59
CA TYR A 60 -32.51 9.67 3.93
C TYR A 60 -33.96 9.90 4.34
N LEU A 61 -34.21 10.14 5.63
CA LEU A 61 -35.56 10.43 6.15
C LEU A 61 -36.09 11.78 5.66
N GLU A 62 -35.21 12.75 5.41
CA GLU A 62 -35.54 14.06 4.83
C GLU A 62 -35.69 14.01 3.29
N GLY A 63 -35.42 12.87 2.67
CA GLY A 63 -35.51 12.68 1.21
C GLY A 63 -34.28 13.22 0.44
N GLU A 64 -33.21 13.57 1.14
CA GLU A 64 -31.94 14.04 0.55
C GLU A 64 -31.03 12.87 0.17
N VAL A 65 -31.45 12.09 -0.84
CA VAL A 65 -30.75 10.85 -1.25
C VAL A 65 -29.32 11.14 -1.69
N ASP A 66 -29.04 12.23 -2.37
CA ASP A 66 -27.69 12.59 -2.82
C ASP A 66 -26.73 12.76 -1.64
N THR A 67 -27.15 13.46 -0.59
CA THR A 67 -26.36 13.68 0.63
C THR A 67 -26.12 12.36 1.38
N SER A 68 -27.15 11.53 1.47
CA SER A 68 -27.05 10.19 2.09
C SER A 68 -26.04 9.30 1.36
N LEU A 69 -26.08 9.25 0.03
CA LEU A 69 -25.15 8.46 -0.78
C LEU A 69 -23.72 8.98 -0.71
N GLU A 70 -23.51 10.31 -0.74
CA GLU A 70 -22.16 10.88 -0.57
C GLU A 70 -21.55 10.55 0.78
N THR A 71 -22.35 10.64 1.84
CA THR A 71 -21.89 10.30 3.20
C THR A 71 -21.56 8.82 3.31
N ALA A 72 -22.40 7.95 2.73
CA ALA A 72 -22.15 6.51 2.68
C ALA A 72 -20.87 6.17 1.91
N HIS A 73 -20.56 6.92 0.84
CA HIS A 73 -19.31 6.79 0.09
C HIS A 73 -18.07 7.01 0.98
N VAL A 74 -18.06 8.11 1.74
CA VAL A 74 -16.94 8.42 2.64
C VAL A 74 -16.88 7.44 3.81
N LEU A 75 -18.01 6.98 4.31
CA LEU A 75 -18.06 5.97 5.35
C LEU A 75 -17.40 4.67 4.88
N LEU A 76 -17.71 4.19 3.67
CA LEU A 76 -17.09 2.98 3.10
C LEU A 76 -15.58 3.13 2.92
N ILE A 77 -15.10 4.27 2.41
CA ILE A 77 -13.66 4.55 2.33
C ILE A 77 -13.02 4.49 3.72
N SER A 78 -13.65 5.10 4.72
CA SER A 78 -13.16 5.10 6.11
C SER A 78 -13.11 3.69 6.70
N LEU A 79 -14.13 2.88 6.46
CA LEU A 79 -14.19 1.47 6.90
C LEU A 79 -13.08 0.63 6.24
N ASN A 80 -12.84 0.82 4.94
CA ASN A 80 -11.75 0.16 4.24
C ASN A 80 -10.39 0.51 4.88
N MET A 81 -10.12 1.80 5.08
CA MET A 81 -8.87 2.24 5.71
C MET A 81 -8.73 1.74 7.14
N PHE A 82 -9.81 1.70 7.90
CA PHE A 82 -9.82 1.12 9.24
C PHE A 82 -9.47 -0.37 9.22
N THR A 83 -10.06 -1.14 8.31
CA THR A 83 -9.76 -2.57 8.14
C THR A 83 -8.29 -2.79 7.79
N GLN A 84 -7.73 -1.95 6.93
CA GLN A 84 -6.32 -2.02 6.57
C GLN A 84 -5.39 -1.75 7.76
N ILE A 85 -5.68 -0.73 8.58
CA ILE A 85 -4.90 -0.46 9.81
C ILE A 85 -5.00 -1.64 10.79
N CYS A 86 -6.22 -2.13 11.04
CA CYS A 86 -6.42 -3.28 11.93
C CYS A 86 -5.61 -4.49 11.47
N THR A 87 -5.61 -4.77 10.18
CA THR A 87 -4.86 -5.88 9.58
C THR A 87 -3.35 -5.69 9.73
N HIS A 88 -2.81 -4.52 9.40
CA HIS A 88 -1.39 -4.23 9.56
C HIS A 88 -0.94 -4.36 11.02
N ARG A 89 -1.79 -3.99 11.96
CA ARG A 89 -1.51 -4.14 13.40
C ARG A 89 -1.59 -5.56 13.86
N TYR A 90 -2.59 -6.30 13.42
CA TYR A 90 -2.73 -7.71 13.76
C TYR A 90 -1.53 -8.53 13.26
N TYR A 91 -1.06 -8.23 12.05
CA TYR A 91 0.09 -8.89 11.44
C TYR A 91 1.41 -8.12 11.60
N TYR A 92 1.54 -7.33 12.67
CA TYR A 92 2.74 -6.51 12.92
C TYR A 92 4.05 -7.29 12.88
N ASP A 93 4.07 -8.52 13.41
CA ASP A 93 5.24 -9.40 13.38
C ASP A 93 5.63 -9.79 11.95
N ILE A 94 4.65 -9.98 11.06
CA ILE A 94 4.91 -10.25 9.64
C ILE A 94 5.48 -9.01 8.97
N VAL A 95 4.93 -7.83 9.23
CA VAL A 95 5.48 -6.55 8.73
C VAL A 95 6.93 -6.37 9.16
N ASN A 96 7.25 -6.58 10.43
CA ASN A 96 8.61 -6.54 10.96
C ASN A 96 9.54 -7.55 10.28
N LYS A 97 9.05 -8.78 10.08
CA LYS A 97 9.82 -9.84 9.42
C LYS A 97 10.13 -9.47 7.96
N LEU A 98 9.17 -8.91 7.23
CA LEU A 98 9.37 -8.44 5.85
C LEU A 98 10.35 -7.28 5.80
N LEU A 99 10.23 -6.30 6.69
CA LEU A 99 11.15 -5.16 6.75
C LEU A 99 12.58 -5.60 7.08
N ARG A 100 12.77 -6.51 8.05
CA ARG A 100 14.09 -7.08 8.37
C ARG A 100 14.68 -7.84 7.18
N ALA A 101 13.86 -8.65 6.50
CA ALA A 101 14.34 -9.37 5.32
C ALA A 101 14.82 -8.41 4.22
N ILE A 102 14.16 -7.26 4.05
CA ILE A 102 14.59 -6.21 3.12
C ILE A 102 15.93 -5.60 3.55
N ASP A 103 16.08 -5.27 4.84
CA ASP A 103 17.30 -4.66 5.39
C ASP A 103 18.50 -5.63 5.33
N ASP A 104 18.27 -6.92 5.54
CA ASP A 104 19.27 -7.99 5.45
C ASP A 104 19.53 -8.44 4.00
N ASN A 105 18.96 -7.76 3.00
CA ASN A 105 19.01 -8.11 1.57
C ASN A 105 18.53 -9.56 1.27
N PHE A 106 17.59 -10.10 2.05
CA PHE A 106 16.96 -11.42 1.92
C PHE A 106 17.93 -12.59 1.91
N PHE A 107 18.94 -12.58 1.04
CA PHE A 107 19.84 -13.70 0.82
C PHE A 107 21.18 -13.25 0.22
N SER A 108 22.27 -13.84 0.71
CA SER A 108 23.62 -13.60 0.16
C SER A 108 24.11 -14.80 -0.63
N TYR A 109 24.40 -14.57 -1.88
CA TYR A 109 25.04 -15.58 -2.74
C TYR A 109 26.55 -15.68 -2.52
N GLY A 110 27.18 -14.70 -1.87
CA GLY A 110 28.64 -14.66 -1.65
C GLY A 110 29.42 -14.80 -2.95
N ASP A 111 30.47 -15.65 -2.94
CA ASP A 111 31.36 -15.87 -4.08
C ASP A 111 30.75 -16.70 -5.22
N THR A 112 29.51 -17.18 -5.05
CA THR A 112 28.82 -17.95 -6.09
C THR A 112 28.23 -17.11 -7.20
N MET A 113 28.41 -15.77 -7.18
CA MET A 113 27.86 -14.86 -8.16
C MET A 113 28.97 -14.08 -8.87
N ASP A 114 28.99 -14.18 -10.19
CA ASP A 114 29.92 -13.47 -11.06
C ASP A 114 29.59 -11.99 -11.16
N GLU A 115 30.56 -11.18 -11.59
CA GLU A 115 30.38 -9.70 -11.68
C GLU A 115 29.35 -9.27 -12.72
N ASP A 116 29.23 -10.00 -13.82
CA ASP A 116 28.23 -9.70 -14.87
C ASP A 116 26.80 -9.87 -14.32
N THR A 117 26.54 -10.98 -13.62
CA THR A 117 25.25 -11.20 -12.95
C THR A 117 25.00 -10.16 -11.87
N LYS A 118 26.00 -9.75 -11.10
CA LYS A 118 25.87 -8.65 -10.11
C LYS A 118 25.51 -7.32 -10.77
N GLN A 119 26.08 -7.01 -11.96
CA GLN A 119 25.72 -5.80 -12.71
C GLN A 119 24.26 -5.81 -13.15
N VAL A 120 23.76 -6.96 -13.65
CA VAL A 120 22.34 -7.12 -14.01
C VAL A 120 21.44 -6.90 -12.78
N ILE A 121 21.79 -7.47 -11.63
CA ILE A 121 21.04 -7.29 -10.39
C ILE A 121 21.03 -5.80 -9.96
N ARG A 122 22.18 -5.11 -10.06
CA ARG A 122 22.23 -3.66 -9.77
C ARG A 122 21.33 -2.85 -10.70
N LYS A 123 21.25 -3.21 -11.98
CA LYS A 123 20.33 -2.58 -12.94
C LYS A 123 18.86 -2.81 -12.55
N LEU A 124 18.48 -4.06 -12.25
CA LEU A 124 17.14 -4.39 -11.77
C LEU A 124 16.77 -3.64 -10.48
N ALA A 125 17.70 -3.50 -9.55
CA ALA A 125 17.49 -2.73 -8.32
C ALA A 125 17.24 -1.25 -8.60
N LYS A 126 17.95 -0.63 -9.57
CA LYS A 126 17.71 0.75 -9.99
C LYS A 126 16.33 0.91 -10.64
N GLU A 127 15.94 -0.02 -11.53
CA GLU A 127 14.62 -0.03 -12.17
C GLU A 127 13.49 -0.18 -11.14
N LYS A 128 13.64 -1.08 -10.17
CA LYS A 128 12.72 -1.24 -9.04
C LYS A 128 12.56 0.07 -8.27
N THR A 129 13.68 0.71 -7.89
CA THR A 129 13.65 1.99 -7.16
C THR A 129 12.96 3.09 -7.99
N ALA A 130 13.21 3.16 -9.30
CA ALA A 130 12.53 4.12 -10.18
C ALA A 130 11.01 3.88 -10.23
N ARG A 131 10.56 2.61 -10.34
CA ARG A 131 9.12 2.26 -10.30
C ARG A 131 8.48 2.66 -8.98
N LYS A 132 9.11 2.36 -7.84
CA LYS A 132 8.61 2.77 -6.51
C LYS A 132 8.47 4.29 -6.39
N LYS A 133 9.49 5.05 -6.80
CA LYS A 133 9.46 6.52 -6.76
C LYS A 133 8.37 7.11 -7.64
N MET A 134 8.22 6.58 -8.85
CA MET A 134 7.16 7.01 -9.77
C MET A 134 5.77 6.74 -9.15
N PHE A 135 5.56 5.53 -8.64
CA PHE A 135 4.32 5.18 -7.96
C PHE A 135 4.03 6.11 -6.78
N GLY A 136 5.00 6.27 -5.88
CA GLY A 136 4.85 7.15 -4.72
C GLY A 136 4.47 8.58 -5.10
N LYS A 137 5.08 9.15 -6.15
CA LYS A 137 4.72 10.47 -6.68
C LYS A 137 3.27 10.54 -7.19
N VAL A 138 2.89 9.61 -8.07
CA VAL A 138 1.54 9.57 -8.66
C VAL A 138 0.49 9.42 -7.57
N PHE A 139 0.72 8.49 -6.67
CA PHE A 139 -0.23 8.21 -5.58
C PHE A 139 -0.35 9.37 -4.59
N LYS A 140 0.77 10.04 -4.24
CA LYS A 140 0.74 11.27 -3.42
C LYS A 140 -0.12 12.35 -4.06
N ILE A 141 0.10 12.62 -5.36
CA ILE A 141 -0.67 13.63 -6.09
C ILE A 141 -2.16 13.27 -6.07
N GLN A 142 -2.49 12.01 -6.35
CA GLN A 142 -3.87 11.52 -6.39
C GLN A 142 -4.57 11.65 -5.03
N VAL A 143 -3.96 11.14 -3.95
CA VAL A 143 -4.53 11.21 -2.60
C VAL A 143 -4.66 12.65 -2.13
N SER A 144 -3.63 13.49 -2.37
CA SER A 144 -3.67 14.90 -1.98
C SER A 144 -4.74 15.67 -2.77
N SER A 145 -4.88 15.44 -4.08
CA SER A 145 -5.92 16.09 -4.89
C SER A 145 -7.32 15.65 -4.46
N ALA A 146 -7.51 14.38 -4.15
CA ALA A 146 -8.77 13.87 -3.61
C ALA A 146 -9.08 14.51 -2.25
N ALA A 147 -8.12 14.57 -1.33
CA ALA A 147 -8.30 15.20 -0.02
C ALA A 147 -8.67 16.68 -0.13
N ILE A 148 -8.01 17.44 -1.02
CA ILE A 148 -8.31 18.83 -1.30
C ILE A 148 -9.71 18.98 -1.91
N ALA A 149 -10.03 18.17 -2.91
CA ALA A 149 -11.35 18.18 -3.53
C ALA A 149 -12.45 17.90 -2.50
N ILE A 150 -12.27 16.86 -1.71
CA ILE A 150 -13.19 16.48 -0.64
C ILE A 150 -13.40 17.64 0.35
N THR A 151 -12.33 18.29 0.79
CA THR A 151 -12.40 19.31 1.83
C THR A 151 -12.94 20.66 1.33
N PHE A 152 -12.55 21.06 0.13
CA PHE A 152 -12.75 22.43 -0.33
C PHE A 152 -13.74 22.60 -1.49
N GLN A 153 -14.10 21.53 -2.19
CA GLN A 153 -14.97 21.63 -3.37
C GLN A 153 -16.30 22.30 -3.06
N ARG A 154 -17.01 21.89 -2.02
CA ARG A 154 -18.30 22.47 -1.66
C ARG A 154 -18.17 23.91 -1.18
N PRO A 155 -17.28 24.26 -0.23
CA PRO A 155 -17.05 25.63 0.15
C PRO A 155 -16.75 26.56 -1.04
N ILE A 156 -15.86 26.12 -1.95
CA ILE A 156 -15.49 26.92 -3.13
C ILE A 156 -16.70 27.11 -4.06
N LEU A 157 -17.47 26.07 -4.32
CA LEU A 157 -18.63 26.16 -5.22
C LEU A 157 -19.76 26.99 -4.62
N TYR A 158 -19.95 26.98 -3.30
CA TYR A 158 -20.90 27.89 -2.63
C TYR A 158 -20.49 29.32 -2.82
N VAL A 159 -19.20 29.64 -2.64
CA VAL A 159 -18.69 31.03 -2.86
C VAL A 159 -18.81 31.41 -4.32
N LEU A 160 -18.46 30.57 -5.26
CA LEU A 160 -18.52 30.84 -6.71
C LEU A 160 -19.96 31.06 -7.20
N ASN A 161 -20.95 30.36 -6.63
CA ASN A 161 -22.35 30.49 -7.00
C ASN A 161 -23.03 31.70 -6.34
N GLY A 162 -22.28 32.59 -5.68
CA GLY A 162 -22.81 33.79 -5.03
C GLY A 162 -23.74 33.52 -3.84
N ARG A 163 -23.83 32.26 -3.43
CA ARG A 163 -24.49 31.82 -2.19
C ARG A 163 -23.51 32.08 -1.06
N GLY A 164 -23.21 33.37 -0.84
CA GLY A 164 -22.41 33.78 0.29
C GLY A 164 -23.10 33.39 1.59
N VAL A 165 -22.32 33.44 2.65
CA VAL A 165 -22.75 33.34 4.04
C VAL A 165 -23.81 34.40 4.35
N LYS A 166 -25.01 34.26 3.77
CA LYS A 166 -26.13 35.15 4.02
C LYS A 166 -27.31 34.35 4.48
N ASP A 167 -27.69 34.70 5.66
CA ASP A 167 -29.01 34.47 6.18
C ASP A 167 -30.03 35.18 5.31
N VAL A 168 -30.93 34.48 4.67
CA VAL A 168 -31.99 35.08 3.87
C VAL A 168 -33.27 35.13 4.68
N ASP A 169 -33.46 34.33 5.69
CA ASP A 169 -34.69 34.26 6.50
C ASP A 169 -34.46 33.80 7.96
N GLY A 170 -33.29 34.06 8.55
CA GLY A 170 -32.97 33.55 9.88
C GLY A 170 -32.68 32.07 9.92
N GLU A 171 -32.69 31.42 8.77
CA GLU A 171 -32.43 30.00 8.63
C GLU A 171 -31.19 29.78 7.73
N ASN A 172 -30.09 29.44 8.33
CA ASN A 172 -29.06 28.70 7.64
C ASN A 172 -28.12 29.42 6.69
N TRP A 173 -27.30 30.23 7.25
CA TRP A 173 -26.31 31.00 6.53
C TRP A 173 -24.93 30.31 6.40
N LEU A 174 -24.69 29.24 7.14
CA LEU A 174 -23.45 28.50 7.03
C LEU A 174 -23.52 27.55 5.85
N ILE A 175 -22.37 27.33 5.25
CA ILE A 175 -22.18 26.29 4.24
C ILE A 175 -22.59 24.97 4.87
N TYR A 176 -23.88 24.69 4.67
CA TYR A 176 -24.69 23.88 5.52
C TYR A 176 -24.34 22.49 5.70
N GLN A 177 -23.75 22.00 4.78
CA GLN A 177 -23.32 20.65 4.81
C GLN A 177 -21.82 20.68 4.92
N SER A 178 -21.31 20.25 6.05
CA SER A 178 -20.00 19.67 6.09
C SER A 178 -19.85 18.89 4.80
N PRO A 179 -18.77 19.07 4.04
CA PRO A 179 -18.63 18.47 2.71
C PRO A 179 -18.92 16.98 2.69
N PHE A 180 -18.94 16.32 3.81
CA PHE A 180 -19.25 14.92 3.98
C PHE A 180 -20.03 14.72 5.27
N GLY A 181 -21.28 15.17 5.28
CA GLY A 181 -22.33 14.65 6.07
C GLY A 181 -22.05 14.16 7.49
N ILE A 182 -21.17 14.85 8.22
CA ILE A 182 -21.10 14.60 9.67
C ILE A 182 -22.26 15.35 10.28
N LEU A 183 -23.18 14.61 10.89
CA LEU A 183 -24.27 15.18 11.66
C LEU A 183 -23.68 15.92 12.87
N VAL A 184 -23.63 17.23 12.81
CA VAL A 184 -23.27 18.05 13.96
C VAL A 184 -24.55 18.66 14.50
N PRO A 185 -25.01 18.26 15.68
CA PRO A 185 -26.15 18.88 16.32
C PRO A 185 -25.94 20.40 16.44
N PHE A 186 -26.98 21.18 16.15
CA PHE A 186 -26.90 22.64 16.21
C PHE A 186 -25.89 23.28 15.25
N SER A 187 -25.71 22.70 14.06
CA SER A 187 -24.80 23.20 13.03
C SER A 187 -25.15 24.60 12.48
N ASN A 188 -26.36 25.09 12.74
CA ASN A 188 -26.77 26.46 12.52
C ASN A 188 -26.02 27.49 13.39
N TYR A 189 -25.33 27.03 14.43
CA TYR A 189 -24.43 27.88 15.22
C TYR A 189 -22.99 27.71 14.74
N TRP A 190 -22.24 28.80 14.65
CA TRP A 190 -20.90 28.77 14.08
C TRP A 190 -19.89 27.90 14.86
N VAL A 191 -20.02 27.75 16.18
CA VAL A 191 -19.13 26.94 17.00
C VAL A 191 -19.30 25.44 16.71
N PRO A 192 -20.50 24.83 16.77
CA PRO A 192 -20.73 23.46 16.35
C PRO A 192 -20.32 23.20 14.88
N TYR A 193 -20.57 24.15 13.99
CA TYR A 193 -20.16 24.07 12.60
C TYR A 193 -18.62 23.96 12.46
N LEU A 194 -17.86 24.85 13.12
CA LEU A 194 -16.40 24.78 13.11
C LEU A 194 -15.89 23.45 13.70
N PHE A 195 -16.53 22.97 14.77
CA PHE A 195 -16.19 21.66 15.33
C PHE A 195 -16.39 20.55 14.31
N GLY A 196 -17.52 20.54 13.60
CA GLY A 196 -17.79 19.59 12.50
C GLY A 196 -16.74 19.68 11.39
N MET A 197 -16.37 20.88 10.97
CA MET A 197 -15.32 21.09 9.97
C MET A 197 -13.96 20.54 10.43
N VAL A 198 -13.58 20.74 11.68
CA VAL A 198 -12.35 20.19 12.26
C VAL A 198 -12.39 18.67 12.26
N LEU A 199 -13.52 18.04 12.60
CA LEU A 199 -13.68 16.60 12.55
C LEU A 199 -13.54 16.05 11.11
N VAL A 200 -14.16 16.71 10.13
CA VAL A 200 -14.05 16.32 8.71
C VAL A 200 -12.60 16.41 8.23
N VAL A 201 -11.96 17.55 8.46
CA VAL A 201 -10.55 17.75 8.07
C VAL A 201 -9.66 16.71 8.72
N ASN A 202 -9.87 16.44 10.01
CA ASN A 202 -9.15 15.39 10.73
C ASN A 202 -9.37 14.00 10.10
N GLN A 203 -10.63 13.66 9.78
CA GLN A 203 -10.96 12.37 9.14
C GLN A 203 -10.31 12.24 7.76
N VAL A 204 -10.37 13.28 6.94
CA VAL A 204 -9.73 13.29 5.62
C VAL A 204 -8.21 13.13 5.72
N ILE A 205 -7.57 13.83 6.65
CA ILE A 205 -6.13 13.72 6.87
C ILE A 205 -5.76 12.31 7.33
N THR A 206 -6.42 11.78 8.35
CA THR A 206 -6.12 10.45 8.89
C THR A 206 -6.37 9.34 7.88
N THR A 207 -7.45 9.42 7.12
CA THR A 207 -7.77 8.48 6.02
C THR A 207 -6.72 8.56 4.91
N SER A 208 -6.32 9.77 4.52
CA SER A 208 -5.30 9.99 3.48
C SER A 208 -3.93 9.46 3.89
N ILE A 209 -3.49 9.74 5.12
CA ILE A 209 -2.22 9.21 5.66
C ILE A 209 -2.26 7.68 5.70
N THR A 210 -3.38 7.10 6.11
CA THR A 210 -3.56 5.65 6.15
C THR A 210 -3.50 5.03 4.76
N ALA A 211 -4.23 5.59 3.79
CA ALA A 211 -4.20 5.13 2.41
C ALA A 211 -2.77 5.18 1.84
N MET A 212 -2.04 6.27 2.11
CA MET A 212 -0.64 6.39 1.70
C MET A 212 0.24 5.32 2.36
N ALA A 213 0.12 5.13 3.67
CA ALA A 213 0.91 4.17 4.42
C ALA A 213 0.67 2.73 3.95
N THR A 214 -0.60 2.33 3.78
CA THR A 214 -0.96 0.96 3.40
C THR A 214 -0.64 0.65 1.94
N ALA A 215 -0.94 1.56 1.01
CA ALA A 215 -0.63 1.36 -0.40
C ALA A 215 0.88 1.38 -0.68
N THR A 216 1.63 2.29 -0.07
CA THR A 216 3.10 2.33 -0.24
C THR A 216 3.77 1.10 0.36
N SER A 217 3.32 0.62 1.53
CA SER A 217 3.82 -0.62 2.13
C SER A 217 3.52 -1.83 1.25
N PHE A 218 2.31 -1.94 0.72
CA PHE A 218 1.92 -3.00 -0.20
C PHE A 218 2.79 -3.04 -1.46
N VAL A 219 2.95 -1.90 -2.13
CA VAL A 219 3.79 -1.80 -3.32
C VAL A 219 5.25 -2.11 -3.00
N ARG A 220 5.75 -1.60 -1.87
CA ARG A 220 7.11 -1.86 -1.42
C ARG A 220 7.38 -3.35 -1.24
N PHE A 221 6.56 -4.05 -0.45
CA PHE A 221 6.73 -5.48 -0.22
C PHE A 221 6.58 -6.28 -1.50
N SER A 222 5.63 -5.90 -2.36
CA SER A 222 5.42 -6.54 -3.66
C SER A 222 6.62 -6.38 -4.59
N GLU A 223 7.16 -5.17 -4.74
CA GLU A 223 8.34 -4.91 -5.57
C GLU A 223 9.61 -5.58 -5.03
N GLU A 224 9.76 -5.68 -3.70
CA GLU A 224 10.88 -6.41 -3.10
C GLU A 224 10.79 -7.90 -3.38
N LEU A 225 9.63 -8.51 -3.17
CA LEU A 225 9.43 -9.94 -3.45
C LEU A 225 9.60 -10.25 -4.95
N LEU A 226 9.07 -9.41 -5.84
CA LEU A 226 9.28 -9.54 -7.29
C LEU A 226 10.76 -9.46 -7.65
N HIS A 227 11.49 -8.51 -7.10
CA HIS A 227 12.91 -8.34 -7.33
C HIS A 227 13.72 -9.57 -6.88
N GLN A 228 13.39 -10.13 -5.70
CA GLN A 228 14.06 -11.33 -5.21
C GLN A 228 13.75 -12.56 -6.08
N LEU A 229 12.53 -12.70 -6.59
CA LEU A 229 12.18 -13.74 -7.55
C LEU A 229 12.92 -13.58 -8.88
N GLU A 230 13.14 -12.36 -9.36
CA GLU A 230 13.98 -12.08 -10.52
C GLU A 230 15.43 -12.49 -10.29
N ILE A 231 15.99 -12.24 -9.11
CA ILE A 231 17.35 -12.70 -8.73
C ILE A 231 17.43 -14.22 -8.74
N VAL A 232 16.45 -14.91 -8.16
CA VAL A 232 16.41 -16.39 -8.21
C VAL A 232 16.35 -16.91 -9.64
N LYS A 233 15.50 -16.31 -10.49
CA LYS A 233 15.38 -16.64 -11.91
C LYS A 233 16.71 -16.48 -12.65
N LEU A 234 17.40 -15.36 -12.43
CA LEU A 234 18.75 -15.14 -12.98
C LEU A 234 19.77 -16.15 -12.45
N GLY A 235 19.71 -16.42 -11.14
CA GLY A 235 20.58 -17.41 -10.52
C GLY A 235 20.38 -18.81 -11.06
N LEU A 236 19.16 -19.20 -11.40
CA LEU A 236 18.83 -20.47 -12.05
C LEU A 236 19.21 -20.48 -13.53
N GLY A 237 18.98 -19.38 -14.27
CA GLY A 237 19.35 -19.26 -15.67
C GLY A 237 20.85 -19.36 -15.91
N ASN A 238 21.66 -18.79 -15.02
CA ASN A 238 23.12 -18.71 -15.14
C ASN A 238 23.85 -19.72 -14.26
N PHE A 239 23.19 -20.75 -13.72
CA PHE A 239 23.78 -21.62 -12.71
C PHE A 239 25.05 -22.35 -13.18
N MET A 240 25.12 -22.80 -14.44
CA MET A 240 26.32 -23.45 -15.01
C MET A 240 27.50 -22.49 -15.12
N PHE A 241 27.24 -21.26 -15.55
CA PHE A 241 28.25 -20.22 -15.60
C PHE A 241 28.79 -19.89 -14.20
N ARG A 242 27.90 -19.73 -13.24
CA ARG A 242 28.23 -19.55 -11.82
C ARG A 242 29.02 -20.71 -11.24
N ALA A 243 28.67 -21.94 -11.58
CA ALA A 243 29.38 -23.12 -11.12
C ALA A 243 30.81 -23.18 -11.68
N ARG A 244 30.99 -22.85 -12.98
CA ARG A 244 32.34 -22.74 -13.59
C ARG A 244 33.15 -21.62 -12.97
N HIS A 245 32.56 -20.47 -12.71
CA HIS A 245 33.22 -19.35 -12.01
C HIS A 245 33.65 -19.76 -10.60
N LEU A 246 32.79 -20.40 -9.83
CA LEU A 246 33.11 -20.89 -8.50
C LEU A 246 34.20 -21.96 -8.53
N HIS A 247 34.17 -22.83 -9.54
CA HIS A 247 35.20 -23.83 -9.77
C HIS A 247 36.56 -23.16 -10.05
N SER A 248 36.60 -22.17 -10.93
CA SER A 248 37.85 -21.44 -11.23
C SER A 248 38.41 -20.73 -10.00
N LEU A 249 37.59 -20.17 -9.14
CA LEU A 249 38.04 -19.52 -7.91
C LEU A 249 38.61 -20.51 -6.88
N ARG A 250 38.03 -21.72 -6.78
CA ARG A 250 38.41 -22.68 -5.73
C ARG A 250 39.47 -23.70 -6.14
N TYR A 251 39.52 -24.03 -7.43
CA TYR A 251 40.29 -25.19 -7.90
C TYR A 251 41.24 -24.87 -9.05
N ASN A 252 41.58 -23.59 -9.29
CA ASN A 252 42.43 -23.15 -10.40
C ASN A 252 43.85 -23.73 -10.38
N GLN A 253 44.23 -24.45 -9.34
CA GLN A 253 45.59 -25.02 -9.16
C GLN A 253 45.66 -26.55 -9.31
N SER A 254 44.54 -27.26 -9.40
CA SER A 254 44.58 -28.72 -9.53
C SER A 254 44.71 -29.18 -11.01
N LYS A 255 45.80 -29.81 -11.33
CA LYS A 255 46.17 -30.25 -12.71
C LYS A 255 45.64 -31.62 -13.11
N GLU A 256 44.94 -32.35 -12.26
CA GLU A 256 44.48 -33.71 -12.58
C GLU A 256 43.06 -33.74 -13.18
N SER A 257 42.93 -34.25 -14.43
CA SER A 257 41.71 -34.18 -15.22
C SER A 257 40.53 -35.00 -14.63
N GLY A 258 40.77 -36.06 -13.89
CA GLY A 258 39.70 -36.88 -13.28
C GLY A 258 39.10 -36.34 -11.99
N GLU A 259 39.79 -35.44 -11.27
CA GLU A 259 39.27 -34.73 -10.10
C GLU A 259 38.51 -33.48 -10.49
N GLN A 260 38.79 -32.91 -11.66
CA GLN A 260 38.18 -31.70 -12.16
C GLN A 260 36.67 -31.82 -12.35
N ASP A 261 36.17 -32.94 -12.88
CA ASP A 261 34.74 -33.18 -13.07
C ASP A 261 33.99 -33.32 -11.72
N LYS A 262 34.58 -34.03 -10.75
CA LYS A 262 33.98 -34.17 -9.40
C LYS A 262 33.94 -32.84 -8.66
N HIS A 263 34.90 -31.96 -8.86
CA HIS A 263 34.92 -30.61 -8.26
C HIS A 263 33.92 -29.68 -8.92
N LEU A 264 33.73 -29.79 -10.24
CA LEU A 264 32.70 -29.03 -10.95
C LEU A 264 31.30 -29.43 -10.48
N ASP A 265 31.01 -30.72 -10.33
CA ASP A 265 29.73 -31.20 -9.80
C ASP A 265 29.44 -30.67 -8.40
N LYS A 266 30.41 -30.63 -7.50
CA LYS A 266 30.27 -30.00 -6.20
C LYS A 266 29.90 -28.49 -6.29
N CYS A 267 30.55 -27.80 -7.21
CA CYS A 267 30.24 -26.36 -7.45
C CYS A 267 28.82 -26.17 -8.01
N ILE A 268 28.39 -27.05 -8.92
CA ILE A 268 27.04 -27.06 -9.47
C ILE A 268 26.00 -27.26 -8.36
N ILE A 269 26.20 -28.29 -7.52
CA ILE A 269 25.30 -28.59 -6.39
C ILE A 269 25.25 -27.38 -5.44
N THR A 270 26.39 -26.79 -5.13
CA THR A 270 26.47 -25.61 -4.24
C THR A 270 25.69 -24.43 -4.82
N CYS A 271 25.85 -24.09 -6.09
CA CYS A 271 25.15 -23.00 -6.74
C CYS A 271 23.64 -23.24 -6.81
N LEU A 272 23.24 -24.48 -7.09
CA LEU A 272 21.82 -24.87 -7.13
C LEU A 272 21.18 -24.81 -5.74
N SER A 273 21.85 -25.42 -4.74
CA SER A 273 21.37 -25.42 -3.35
C SER A 273 21.09 -23.99 -2.85
N LYS A 274 22.00 -23.04 -3.12
CA LYS A 274 21.79 -21.63 -2.78
C LYS A 274 20.58 -21.01 -3.48
N SER A 275 20.34 -21.35 -4.75
CA SER A 275 19.15 -20.85 -5.45
C SER A 275 17.85 -21.44 -4.92
N VAL A 276 17.87 -22.72 -4.54
CA VAL A 276 16.73 -23.40 -3.89
C VAL A 276 16.45 -22.81 -2.52
N GLU A 277 17.48 -22.60 -1.71
CA GLU A 277 17.38 -21.99 -0.38
C GLU A 277 16.78 -20.59 -0.46
N HIS A 278 17.30 -19.74 -1.37
CA HIS A 278 16.76 -18.40 -1.60
C HIS A 278 15.28 -18.47 -2.02
N HIS A 279 14.93 -19.32 -2.97
CA HIS A 279 13.53 -19.52 -3.39
C HIS A 279 12.64 -19.94 -2.23
N ALA A 280 13.09 -20.86 -1.37
CA ALA A 280 12.33 -21.32 -0.21
C ALA A 280 12.07 -20.18 0.80
N ILE A 281 13.07 -19.32 1.03
CA ILE A 281 12.89 -18.12 1.88
C ILE A 281 11.83 -17.20 1.29
N ILE A 282 11.90 -16.92 -0.02
CA ILE A 282 10.93 -16.03 -0.68
C ILE A 282 9.52 -16.61 -0.62
N ILE A 283 9.34 -17.92 -0.89
CA ILE A 283 8.03 -18.57 -0.83
C ILE A 283 7.43 -18.47 0.58
N LYS A 284 8.23 -18.65 1.62
CA LYS A 284 7.78 -18.46 3.00
C LYS A 284 7.33 -17.05 3.28
N LEU A 285 8.13 -16.05 2.87
CA LEU A 285 7.78 -14.63 3.04
C LEU A 285 6.57 -14.23 2.20
N PHE A 286 6.45 -14.77 0.99
CA PHE A 286 5.26 -14.56 0.14
C PHE A 286 4.01 -15.16 0.78
N GLY A 287 4.11 -16.35 1.40
CA GLY A 287 3.01 -16.96 2.16
C GLY A 287 2.55 -16.08 3.33
N ASP A 288 3.51 -15.57 4.12
CA ASP A 288 3.23 -14.65 5.21
C ASP A 288 2.57 -13.34 4.70
N PHE A 289 3.12 -12.76 3.63
CA PHE A 289 2.57 -11.56 2.98
C PHE A 289 1.17 -11.78 2.41
N LYS A 290 0.94 -12.90 1.71
CA LYS A 290 -0.38 -13.28 1.20
C LYS A 290 -1.42 -13.38 2.32
N ASN A 291 -1.07 -14.01 3.43
CA ASN A 291 -1.98 -14.15 4.57
C ASN A 291 -2.32 -12.78 5.19
N MET A 292 -1.33 -11.90 5.30
CA MET A 292 -1.55 -10.52 5.78
C MET A 292 -2.46 -9.73 4.82
N MET A 293 -2.25 -9.87 3.51
CA MET A 293 -2.97 -9.06 2.51
C MET A 293 -4.32 -9.64 2.09
N TYR A 294 -4.71 -10.81 2.60
CA TYR A 294 -5.96 -11.47 2.19
C TYR A 294 -7.20 -10.59 2.47
N ILE A 295 -7.35 -10.11 3.71
CA ILE A 295 -8.47 -9.25 4.09
C ILE A 295 -8.37 -7.88 3.40
N PRO A 296 -7.24 -7.14 3.44
CA PRO A 296 -7.09 -5.89 2.72
C PRO A 296 -7.43 -5.98 1.23
N LEU A 297 -6.95 -7.00 0.55
CA LEU A 297 -7.22 -7.19 -0.87
C LEU A 297 -8.71 -7.43 -1.14
N PHE A 298 -9.35 -8.27 -0.32
CA PHE A 298 -10.78 -8.52 -0.42
C PHE A 298 -11.59 -7.22 -0.21
N THR A 299 -11.29 -6.44 0.84
CA THR A 299 -11.99 -5.19 1.11
C THR A 299 -11.77 -4.15 0.01
N VAL A 300 -10.55 -4.01 -0.51
CA VAL A 300 -10.27 -3.10 -1.63
C VAL A 300 -11.10 -3.45 -2.87
N ILE A 301 -11.21 -4.73 -3.21
CA ILE A 301 -11.99 -5.15 -4.39
C ILE A 301 -13.50 -4.99 -4.14
N PHE A 302 -13.97 -5.42 -2.99
CA PHE A 302 -15.40 -5.35 -2.65
C PHE A 302 -15.86 -3.90 -2.51
N ASP A 303 -15.22 -3.14 -1.63
CA ASP A 303 -15.58 -1.74 -1.36
C ASP A 303 -15.37 -0.88 -2.61
N GLY A 304 -14.27 -1.07 -3.35
CA GLY A 304 -14.02 -0.38 -4.61
C GLY A 304 -15.13 -0.62 -5.63
N SER A 305 -15.63 -1.86 -5.76
CA SER A 305 -16.75 -2.18 -6.65
C SER A 305 -18.03 -1.47 -6.22
N VAL A 306 -18.34 -1.46 -4.92
CA VAL A 306 -19.52 -0.77 -4.36
C VAL A 306 -19.39 0.74 -4.58
N LEU A 307 -18.22 1.33 -4.29
CA LEU A 307 -17.96 2.76 -4.45
C LEU A 307 -18.07 3.21 -5.90
N ILE A 308 -17.55 2.42 -6.86
CA ILE A 308 -17.69 2.70 -8.29
C ILE A 308 -19.16 2.66 -8.71
N CYS A 309 -19.94 1.66 -8.26
CA CYS A 309 -21.35 1.57 -8.54
C CYS A 309 -22.14 2.76 -7.96
N MET A 310 -21.88 3.13 -6.70
CA MET A 310 -22.52 4.28 -6.05
C MET A 310 -22.20 5.58 -6.78
N SER A 311 -20.93 5.80 -7.14
CA SER A 311 -20.51 6.98 -7.90
C SER A 311 -21.15 7.04 -9.30
N ALA A 312 -21.29 5.89 -9.97
CA ALA A 312 -21.95 5.81 -11.27
C ALA A 312 -23.46 6.13 -11.16
N VAL A 313 -24.13 5.61 -10.13
CA VAL A 313 -25.53 5.94 -9.85
C VAL A 313 -25.68 7.45 -9.61
N GLN A 314 -24.87 8.05 -8.75
CA GLN A 314 -24.92 9.48 -8.47
C GLN A 314 -24.62 10.33 -9.72
N LEU A 315 -23.68 9.91 -10.57
CA LEU A 315 -23.39 10.60 -11.82
C LEU A 315 -24.60 10.66 -12.76
N ILE A 316 -25.44 9.60 -12.76
CA ILE A 316 -26.61 9.49 -13.65
C ILE A 316 -27.85 10.14 -13.04
N THR A 317 -28.09 9.90 -11.75
CA THR A 317 -29.38 10.24 -11.10
C THR A 317 -29.39 11.60 -10.42
N SER A 318 -28.23 12.09 -9.96
CA SER A 318 -28.18 13.37 -9.25
C SER A 318 -28.60 14.52 -10.15
N LYS A 319 -29.49 15.39 -9.64
CA LYS A 319 -29.87 16.65 -10.25
C LYS A 319 -28.87 17.77 -9.95
N ASN A 320 -28.02 17.59 -8.93
CA ASN A 320 -27.03 18.57 -8.53
C ASN A 320 -25.79 18.48 -9.44
N PRO A 321 -25.50 19.51 -10.25
CA PRO A 321 -24.36 19.49 -11.17
C PRO A 321 -23.02 19.38 -10.43
N ILE A 322 -22.95 19.84 -9.20
CA ILE A 322 -21.74 19.79 -8.35
C ILE A 322 -21.42 18.33 -8.01
N VAL A 323 -22.43 17.59 -7.55
CA VAL A 323 -22.31 16.15 -7.25
C VAL A 323 -21.88 15.40 -8.51
N ARG A 324 -22.54 15.65 -9.64
CA ARG A 324 -22.19 15.02 -10.91
C ARG A 324 -20.75 15.29 -11.36
N MET A 325 -20.23 16.49 -11.14
CA MET A 325 -18.85 16.84 -11.48
C MET A 325 -17.80 16.23 -10.54
N SER A 326 -18.17 15.94 -9.30
CA SER A 326 -17.25 15.32 -8.33
C SER A 326 -17.08 13.80 -8.51
N MET A 327 -18.05 13.12 -9.10
CA MET A 327 -18.02 11.65 -9.21
C MET A 327 -16.95 11.08 -10.15
N PRO A 328 -16.68 11.63 -11.36
CA PRO A 328 -15.67 11.08 -12.25
C PRO A 328 -14.27 10.98 -11.65
N PRO A 329 -13.72 11.99 -10.95
CA PRO A 329 -12.45 11.86 -10.24
C PRO A 329 -12.43 10.73 -9.21
N PHE A 330 -13.54 10.53 -8.47
CA PHE A 330 -13.66 9.42 -7.52
C PHE A 330 -13.64 8.06 -8.23
N ILE A 331 -14.41 7.90 -9.29
CA ILE A 331 -14.42 6.65 -10.08
C ILE A 331 -13.01 6.33 -10.58
N VAL A 332 -12.31 7.32 -11.13
CA VAL A 332 -10.93 7.13 -11.61
C VAL A 332 -9.98 6.75 -10.47
N ALA A 333 -10.12 7.37 -9.30
CA ALA A 333 -9.30 7.08 -8.14
C ALA A 333 -9.52 5.64 -7.63
N GLU A 334 -10.76 5.21 -7.50
CA GLU A 334 -11.13 3.86 -7.06
C GLU A 334 -10.71 2.78 -8.06
N LEU A 335 -10.91 3.04 -9.37
CA LEU A 335 -10.43 2.15 -10.43
C LEU A 335 -8.90 1.99 -10.38
N TYR A 336 -8.17 3.10 -10.21
CA TYR A 336 -6.72 3.06 -10.13
C TYR A 336 -6.24 2.31 -8.88
N TYR A 337 -6.88 2.55 -7.73
CA TYR A 337 -6.54 1.89 -6.48
C TYR A 337 -6.77 0.38 -6.57
N THR A 338 -7.93 -0.03 -7.04
CA THR A 338 -8.28 -1.46 -7.24
C THR A 338 -7.36 -2.12 -8.26
N TYR A 339 -7.11 -1.46 -9.41
CA TYR A 339 -6.20 -1.95 -10.44
C TYR A 339 -4.78 -2.17 -9.90
N LEU A 340 -4.28 -1.27 -9.08
CA LEU A 340 -2.97 -1.39 -8.48
C LEU A 340 -2.84 -2.69 -7.68
N TYR A 341 -3.74 -2.92 -6.74
CA TYR A 341 -3.71 -4.11 -5.90
C TYR A 341 -3.84 -5.40 -6.71
N CYS A 342 -4.77 -5.44 -7.66
CA CYS A 342 -4.95 -6.59 -8.55
C CYS A 342 -3.72 -6.85 -9.42
N SER A 343 -3.14 -5.81 -10.01
CA SER A 343 -1.96 -5.91 -10.90
C SER A 343 -0.74 -6.47 -10.16
N TYR A 344 -0.47 -6.00 -8.94
CA TYR A 344 0.65 -6.53 -8.15
C TYR A 344 0.39 -7.95 -7.64
N ALA A 345 -0.83 -8.27 -7.21
CA ALA A 345 -1.19 -9.61 -6.78
C ALA A 345 -1.02 -10.64 -7.93
N GLU A 346 -1.47 -10.27 -9.15
CA GLU A 346 -1.29 -11.08 -10.35
C GLU A 346 0.19 -11.27 -10.72
N LYS A 347 0.96 -10.18 -10.77
CA LYS A 347 2.40 -10.23 -11.09
C LYS A 347 3.16 -11.13 -10.12
N LEU A 348 2.92 -10.98 -8.81
CA LEU A 348 3.54 -11.81 -7.79
C LEU A 348 3.19 -13.28 -7.96
N THR A 349 1.91 -13.61 -8.10
CA THR A 349 1.44 -14.99 -8.26
C THR A 349 2.05 -15.63 -9.51
N ASN A 350 2.02 -14.93 -10.64
CA ASN A 350 2.57 -15.41 -11.90
C ASN A 350 4.09 -15.62 -11.80
N MET A 351 4.83 -14.74 -11.12
CA MET A 351 6.27 -14.86 -10.97
C MET A 351 6.64 -16.02 -10.05
N VAL A 352 5.92 -16.21 -8.93
CA VAL A 352 6.09 -17.36 -8.03
C VAL A 352 5.88 -18.68 -8.78
N LEU A 353 4.78 -18.79 -9.54
CA LEU A 353 4.48 -20.00 -10.31
C LEU A 353 5.55 -20.28 -11.37
N ARG A 354 5.96 -19.27 -12.14
CA ARG A 354 7.00 -19.41 -13.17
C ARG A 354 8.34 -19.84 -12.58
N THR A 355 8.72 -19.27 -11.44
CA THR A 355 10.00 -19.60 -10.78
C THR A 355 9.96 -21.01 -10.22
N ALA A 356 8.85 -21.43 -9.59
CA ALA A 356 8.65 -22.78 -9.10
C ALA A 356 8.68 -23.80 -10.24
N TYR A 357 8.00 -23.53 -11.36
CA TYR A 357 8.00 -24.39 -12.54
C TYR A 357 9.40 -24.52 -13.16
N SER A 358 10.14 -23.43 -13.26
CA SER A 358 11.52 -23.45 -13.75
C SER A 358 12.42 -24.30 -12.87
N LEU A 359 12.25 -24.25 -11.55
CA LEU A 359 13.00 -25.08 -10.60
C LEU A 359 12.64 -26.57 -10.74
N LEU A 360 11.36 -26.90 -10.85
CA LEU A 360 10.89 -28.28 -11.04
C LEU A 360 11.40 -28.88 -12.34
N ASN A 361 11.30 -28.17 -13.46
CA ASN A 361 11.83 -28.64 -14.74
C ASN A 361 13.32 -28.86 -14.67
N PHE A 362 14.06 -28.01 -14.03
CA PHE A 362 15.49 -28.17 -13.85
C PHE A 362 15.83 -29.44 -13.04
N LEU A 363 15.10 -29.69 -11.96
CA LEU A 363 15.30 -30.91 -11.15
C LEU A 363 14.89 -32.18 -11.90
N ALA A 364 13.85 -32.12 -12.74
CA ALA A 364 13.37 -33.25 -13.54
C ALA A 364 14.32 -33.62 -14.68
N THR A 365 14.99 -32.68 -15.31
CA THR A 365 15.93 -32.93 -16.44
C THR A 365 17.28 -33.48 -16.00
N ARG A 366 17.54 -33.55 -14.70
CA ARG A 366 18.77 -34.13 -14.13
C ARG A 366 18.67 -35.61 -13.69
N LYS A 367 17.54 -36.24 -13.92
CA LYS A 367 17.42 -37.71 -13.80
C LYS A 367 17.88 -38.36 -15.09
#